data_0d0f7003cfa0d2e0a97f893e68657f04
#
_entry.id   0d0f7003cfa0d2e0a97f893e68657f04
#
_cell.length_a   1.000
_cell.length_b   1.000
_cell.length_c   1.000
_cell.angle_alpha   90.00
_cell.angle_beta   90.00
_cell.angle_gamma   90.00
#
_symmetry.space_group_name_H-M   'P 1'
#
loop_
_entity.id
_entity.type
_entity.pdbx_description
1 polymer ?
#
loop_
_entity_poly.entity_id
_entity_poly.type
_entity_poly.pdbx_seq_one_letter_code
_entity_poly.pdbx_strand_id
1 'polypeptide(L)'
;MIRRLLLLLRQPRVARAMFWPRTLLGVVWAAPVTAFGLLLALPVVLFRGNVQMVRGSAFALLARGPVADAMLSHHPFGAMNAMAIGHVVIAMHGGLSARVLVHELAHVRQAERWGILFPFAYLASSAWAALRGKDAYWHNRFEIAARKAEKRS
;
A
#
# COMPACT_ATOMS: atom_id res chain seq x y z
N MET A 1 -14.12 28.79 -11.38
CA MET A 1 -14.48 27.46 -10.83
C MET A 1 -14.36 26.33 -11.86
N ILE A 2 -14.67 26.51 -13.10
CA ILE A 2 -14.65 25.50 -14.19
C ILE A 2 -13.23 25.07 -14.62
N ARG A 3 -12.21 25.94 -14.55
CA ARG A 3 -10.82 25.58 -14.91
C ARG A 3 -10.14 24.55 -14.00
N ARG A 4 -10.53 24.45 -12.72
CA ARG A 4 -10.01 23.42 -11.81
C ARG A 4 -10.60 22.03 -12.07
N LEU A 5 -11.81 21.96 -12.59
CA LEU A 5 -12.47 20.69 -12.94
C LEU A 5 -11.83 20.03 -14.18
N LEU A 6 -11.38 20.83 -15.15
CA LEU A 6 -10.74 20.35 -16.38
C LEU A 6 -9.31 19.81 -16.15
N LEU A 7 -8.62 20.24 -15.08
CA LEU A 7 -7.31 19.71 -14.72
C LEU A 7 -7.39 18.34 -14.05
N LEU A 8 -8.53 18.00 -13.42
CA LEU A 8 -8.78 16.66 -12.85
C LEU A 8 -9.12 15.62 -13.94
N LEU A 9 -9.56 16.06 -15.12
CA LEU A 9 -9.87 15.16 -16.24
C LEU A 9 -8.66 14.88 -17.14
N ARG A 10 -7.55 15.57 -16.95
CA ARG A 10 -6.30 15.33 -17.66
C ARG A 10 -5.42 14.35 -16.88
N GLN A 11 -5.99 13.21 -16.54
CA GLN A 11 -5.16 12.07 -16.14
C GLN A 11 -4.31 11.68 -17.35
N PRO A 12 -2.97 11.58 -17.23
CA PRO A 12 -2.18 11.00 -18.28
C PRO A 12 -2.82 9.65 -18.60
N ARG A 13 -3.01 9.36 -19.89
CA ARG A 13 -3.44 8.06 -20.38
C ARG A 13 -2.45 7.03 -19.82
N VAL A 14 -2.72 6.55 -18.61
CA VAL A 14 -2.08 5.35 -18.11
C VAL A 14 -2.45 4.31 -19.14
N ALA A 15 -1.45 3.87 -19.89
CA ALA A 15 -1.58 2.82 -20.88
C ALA A 15 -2.51 1.77 -20.28
N ARG A 16 -3.55 1.39 -21.02
CA ARG A 16 -4.42 0.27 -20.66
C ARG A 16 -3.49 -0.89 -20.37
N ALA A 17 -3.10 -1.04 -19.12
CA ALA A 17 -2.39 -2.21 -18.66
C ALA A 17 -3.38 -3.34 -18.93
N MET A 18 -3.12 -4.04 -20.00
CA MET A 18 -3.86 -5.20 -20.44
C MET A 18 -3.91 -6.12 -19.23
N PHE A 19 -5.11 -6.36 -18.68
CA PHE A 19 -5.32 -7.28 -17.56
C PHE A 19 -4.92 -8.67 -18.02
N TRP A 20 -3.64 -9.00 -17.84
CA TRP A 20 -3.09 -10.29 -18.18
C TRP A 20 -3.44 -11.32 -17.10
N PRO A 21 -3.53 -12.62 -17.45
CA PRO A 21 -3.79 -13.69 -16.50
C PRO A 21 -2.86 -13.66 -15.27
N ARG A 22 -1.66 -13.13 -15.41
CA ARG A 22 -0.71 -12.92 -14.30
C ARG A 22 -1.23 -11.99 -13.20
N THR A 23 -2.01 -10.96 -13.55
CA THR A 23 -2.60 -10.05 -12.54
C THR A 23 -3.72 -10.76 -11.78
N LEU A 24 -4.56 -11.55 -12.45
CA LEU A 24 -5.60 -12.35 -11.80
C LEU A 24 -5.00 -13.39 -10.85
N LEU A 25 -3.97 -14.11 -11.29
CA LEU A 25 -3.25 -15.05 -10.43
C LEU A 25 -2.62 -14.35 -9.22
N GLY A 26 -2.04 -13.17 -9.42
CA GLY A 26 -1.47 -12.36 -8.33
C GLY A 26 -2.52 -11.92 -7.31
N VAL A 27 -3.71 -11.51 -7.78
CA VAL A 27 -4.84 -11.13 -6.90
C VAL A 27 -5.32 -12.32 -6.09
N VAL A 28 -5.54 -13.47 -6.73
CA VAL A 28 -5.97 -14.70 -6.05
C VAL A 28 -4.90 -15.17 -5.06
N TRP A 29 -3.64 -15.11 -5.45
CA TRP A 29 -2.51 -15.50 -4.61
C TRP A 29 -2.34 -14.57 -3.40
N ALA A 30 -2.61 -13.27 -3.53
CA ALA A 30 -2.61 -12.29 -2.46
C ALA A 30 -3.92 -12.25 -1.66
N ALA A 31 -4.97 -12.97 -2.07
CA ALA A 31 -6.29 -12.90 -1.46
C ALA A 31 -6.31 -13.12 0.07
N PRO A 32 -5.56 -14.07 0.66
CA PRO A 32 -5.53 -14.22 2.11
C PRO A 32 -4.97 -12.98 2.83
N VAL A 33 -3.93 -12.36 2.29
CA VAL A 33 -3.35 -11.13 2.85
C VAL A 33 -4.32 -9.95 2.65
N THR A 34 -5.00 -9.91 1.51
CA THR A 34 -6.04 -8.90 1.23
C THR A 34 -7.22 -9.04 2.17
N ALA A 35 -7.67 -10.26 2.45
CA ALA A 35 -8.74 -10.53 3.41
C ALA A 35 -8.38 -10.02 4.82
N PHE A 36 -7.15 -10.23 5.25
CA PHE A 36 -6.64 -9.67 6.50
C PHE A 36 -6.62 -8.14 6.47
N GLY A 37 -6.17 -7.53 5.37
CA GLY A 37 -6.21 -6.08 5.17
C GLY A 37 -7.63 -5.51 5.24
N LEU A 38 -8.61 -6.19 4.64
CA LEU A 38 -10.04 -5.81 4.72
C LEU A 38 -10.56 -5.88 6.16
N LEU A 39 -10.18 -6.92 6.90
CA LEU A 39 -10.55 -7.06 8.30
C LEU A 39 -10.00 -5.90 9.15
N LEU A 40 -8.75 -5.51 8.93
CA LEU A 40 -8.14 -4.35 9.61
C LEU A 40 -8.75 -3.01 9.17
N ALA A 41 -9.21 -2.89 7.92
CA ALA A 41 -9.87 -1.69 7.43
C ALA A 41 -11.35 -1.60 7.89
N LEU A 42 -11.96 -2.69 8.34
CA LEU A 42 -13.36 -2.72 8.76
C LEU A 42 -13.69 -1.67 9.83
N PRO A 43 -12.93 -1.51 10.93
CA PRO A 43 -13.19 -0.44 11.90
C PRO A 43 -13.11 0.96 11.27
N VAL A 44 -12.19 1.18 10.32
CA VAL A 44 -12.10 2.47 9.62
C VAL A 44 -13.41 2.78 8.91
N VAL A 45 -14.00 1.80 8.21
CA VAL A 45 -15.26 1.95 7.49
C VAL A 45 -16.43 2.18 8.45
N LEU A 46 -16.53 1.38 9.52
CA LEU A 46 -17.62 1.44 10.49
C LEU A 46 -17.64 2.76 11.26
N PHE A 47 -16.49 3.38 11.50
CA PHE A 47 -16.37 4.62 12.26
C PHE A 47 -16.07 5.84 11.38
N ARG A 48 -16.95 6.09 10.40
CA ARG A 48 -16.95 7.29 9.53
C ARG A 48 -15.72 7.42 8.63
N GLY A 49 -15.05 6.33 8.32
CA GLY A 49 -13.97 6.33 7.33
C GLY A 49 -14.51 6.33 5.90
N ASN A 50 -13.64 6.67 4.98
CA ASN A 50 -13.88 6.64 3.55
C ASN A 50 -13.03 5.57 2.88
N VAL A 51 -13.60 4.85 1.92
CA VAL A 51 -12.89 3.89 1.09
C VAL A 51 -13.03 4.29 -0.36
N GLN A 52 -11.92 4.33 -1.06
CA GLN A 52 -11.88 4.60 -2.49
C GLN A 52 -10.92 3.66 -3.20
N MET A 53 -11.23 3.31 -4.45
CA MET A 53 -10.30 2.57 -5.28
C MET A 53 -9.22 3.50 -5.83
N VAL A 54 -7.97 3.14 -5.63
CA VAL A 54 -6.81 3.82 -6.22
C VAL A 54 -6.13 2.90 -7.22
N ARG A 55 -5.52 3.50 -8.24
CA ARG A 55 -4.83 2.79 -9.31
C ARG A 55 -3.51 3.47 -9.62
N GLY A 56 -2.51 2.67 -9.91
CA GLY A 56 -1.16 3.10 -10.30
C GLY A 56 -0.39 1.90 -10.83
N SER A 57 0.74 1.56 -10.24
CA SER A 57 1.47 0.31 -10.55
C SER A 57 0.65 -0.95 -10.23
N ALA A 58 -0.26 -0.85 -9.25
CA ALA A 58 -1.28 -1.84 -8.90
C ALA A 58 -2.61 -1.12 -8.65
N PHE A 59 -3.69 -1.87 -8.33
CA PHE A 59 -4.90 -1.31 -7.77
C PHE A 59 -5.00 -1.65 -6.28
N ALA A 60 -5.62 -0.78 -5.50
CA ALA A 60 -5.87 -1.02 -4.08
C ALA A 60 -7.13 -0.30 -3.61
N LEU A 61 -7.68 -0.78 -2.51
CA LEU A 61 -8.70 -0.08 -1.74
C LEU A 61 -8.00 0.79 -0.70
N LEU A 62 -8.12 2.09 -0.82
CA LEU A 62 -7.56 3.07 0.10
C LEU A 62 -8.60 3.42 1.16
N ALA A 63 -8.35 3.03 2.41
CA ALA A 63 -9.18 3.32 3.58
C ALA A 63 -8.56 4.46 4.39
N ARG A 64 -9.32 5.50 4.69
CA ARG A 64 -8.91 6.67 5.48
C ARG A 64 -10.01 7.08 6.45
N GLY A 65 -9.64 7.55 7.62
CA GLY A 65 -10.60 7.99 8.62
C GLY A 65 -9.95 8.20 9.98
N PRO A 66 -10.69 8.73 10.98
CA PRO A 66 -10.16 8.97 12.32
C PRO A 66 -9.57 7.70 12.96
N VAL A 67 -10.16 6.55 12.70
CA VAL A 67 -9.64 5.25 13.18
C VAL A 67 -8.33 4.89 12.48
N ALA A 68 -8.20 5.15 11.17
CA ALA A 68 -6.94 4.94 10.46
C ALA A 68 -5.84 5.85 11.04
N ASP A 69 -6.15 7.12 11.32
CA ASP A 69 -5.21 8.06 11.94
C ASP A 69 -4.74 7.53 13.32
N ALA A 70 -5.66 7.03 14.15
CA ALA A 70 -5.34 6.47 15.45
C ALA A 70 -4.50 5.17 15.33
N MET A 71 -4.87 4.25 14.43
CA MET A 71 -4.14 3.00 14.20
C MET A 71 -2.71 3.24 13.75
N LEU A 72 -2.50 4.20 12.83
CA LEU A 72 -1.20 4.44 12.23
C LEU A 72 -0.30 5.30 13.14
N SER A 73 -0.85 6.23 13.91
CA SER A 73 -0.09 7.02 14.88
C SER A 73 0.37 6.22 16.10
N HIS A 74 -0.37 5.18 16.50
CA HIS A 74 -0.04 4.30 17.63
C HIS A 74 0.46 2.92 17.19
N HIS A 75 0.95 2.80 15.95
CA HIS A 75 1.41 1.51 15.45
C HIS A 75 2.63 1.00 16.24
N PRO A 76 2.69 -0.31 16.63
CA PRO A 76 3.74 -0.85 17.50
C PRO A 76 5.16 -0.76 16.90
N PHE A 77 5.29 -0.66 15.59
CA PHE A 77 6.57 -0.47 14.91
C PHE A 77 6.92 1.00 14.63
N GLY A 78 6.24 1.95 15.28
CA GLY A 78 6.38 3.38 15.11
C GLY A 78 5.26 4.00 14.27
N ALA A 79 5.04 5.30 14.45
CA ALA A 79 4.04 6.04 13.68
C ALA A 79 4.37 6.02 12.18
N MET A 80 3.34 5.83 11.35
CA MET A 80 3.47 5.76 9.90
C MET A 80 2.33 6.50 9.20
N ASN A 81 2.56 6.97 7.99
CA ASN A 81 1.56 7.72 7.21
C ASN A 81 0.58 6.81 6.46
N ALA A 82 1.01 5.63 6.10
CA ALA A 82 0.20 4.62 5.42
C ALA A 82 0.79 3.23 5.61
N MET A 83 -0.02 2.21 5.31
CA MET A 83 0.37 0.80 5.37
C MET A 83 -0.43 0.00 4.35
N ALA A 84 0.26 -0.78 3.52
CA ALA A 84 -0.38 -1.70 2.57
C ALA A 84 -0.42 -3.13 3.09
N ILE A 85 -1.60 -3.76 3.01
CA ILE A 85 -1.83 -5.16 3.40
C ILE A 85 -2.63 -5.84 2.27
N GLY A 86 -1.95 -6.60 1.44
CA GLY A 86 -2.54 -7.09 0.19
C GLY A 86 -2.98 -5.94 -0.70
N HIS A 87 -4.23 -5.94 -1.14
CA HIS A 87 -4.84 -4.89 -1.96
C HIS A 87 -5.56 -3.81 -1.13
N VAL A 88 -5.25 -3.70 0.16
CA VAL A 88 -5.79 -2.66 1.05
C VAL A 88 -4.68 -1.75 1.49
N VAL A 89 -4.86 -0.45 1.35
CA VAL A 89 -3.99 0.59 1.88
C VAL A 89 -4.77 1.36 2.93
N ILE A 90 -4.29 1.34 4.17
CA ILE A 90 -4.80 2.18 5.25
C ILE A 90 -3.88 3.40 5.32
N ALA A 91 -4.44 4.60 5.30
CA ALA A 91 -3.64 5.84 5.30
C ALA A 91 -4.25 6.92 6.17
N MET A 92 -3.38 7.73 6.78
CA MET A 92 -3.78 8.92 7.52
C MET A 92 -4.38 9.99 6.59
N HIS A 93 -5.33 10.77 7.10
CA HIS A 93 -5.99 11.84 6.34
C HIS A 93 -5.00 12.85 5.75
N GLY A 94 -4.04 13.30 6.53
CA GLY A 94 -3.04 14.30 6.13
C GLY A 94 -1.71 13.71 5.64
N GLY A 95 -1.53 12.39 5.73
CA GLY A 95 -0.23 11.74 5.50
C GLY A 95 -0.01 11.17 4.09
N LEU A 96 -1.04 11.17 3.24
CA LEU A 96 -0.96 10.51 1.93
C LEU A 96 -0.56 11.49 0.83
N SER A 97 0.73 11.60 0.56
CA SER A 97 1.26 12.23 -0.64
C SER A 97 1.25 11.27 -1.84
N ALA A 98 1.42 11.80 -3.06
CA ALA A 98 1.57 10.96 -4.25
C ALA A 98 2.74 9.97 -4.13
N ARG A 99 3.85 10.38 -3.50
CA ARG A 99 5.00 9.53 -3.22
C ARG A 99 4.66 8.37 -2.30
N VAL A 100 3.99 8.66 -1.16
CA VAL A 100 3.57 7.63 -0.22
C VAL A 100 2.63 6.64 -0.90
N LEU A 101 1.70 7.11 -1.73
CA LEU A 101 0.82 6.21 -2.49
C LEU A 101 1.60 5.30 -3.44
N VAL A 102 2.60 5.80 -4.16
CA VAL A 102 3.45 4.99 -5.04
C VAL A 102 4.21 3.93 -4.24
N HIS A 103 4.71 4.29 -3.05
CA HIS A 103 5.36 3.37 -2.12
C HIS A 103 4.42 2.23 -1.72
N GLU A 104 3.20 2.56 -1.26
CA GLU A 104 2.22 1.56 -0.83
C GLU A 104 1.78 0.66 -1.99
N LEU A 105 1.59 1.21 -3.20
CA LEU A 105 1.28 0.41 -4.38
C LEU A 105 2.44 -0.52 -4.79
N ALA A 106 3.68 -0.18 -4.46
CA ALA A 106 4.79 -1.12 -4.64
C ALA A 106 4.68 -2.32 -3.69
N HIS A 107 4.24 -2.11 -2.42
CA HIS A 107 3.95 -3.21 -1.50
C HIS A 107 2.76 -4.06 -1.96
N VAL A 108 1.72 -3.47 -2.56
CA VAL A 108 0.64 -4.23 -3.19
C VAL A 108 1.19 -5.15 -4.29
N ARG A 109 2.07 -4.64 -5.17
CA ARG A 109 2.75 -5.46 -6.21
C ARG A 109 3.61 -6.57 -5.62
N GLN A 110 4.26 -6.31 -4.50
CA GLN A 110 5.02 -7.34 -3.78
C GLN A 110 4.09 -8.41 -3.22
N ALA A 111 2.93 -8.02 -2.66
CA ALA A 111 1.92 -8.96 -2.20
C ALA A 111 1.35 -9.81 -3.36
N GLU A 112 1.08 -9.23 -4.54
CA GLU A 112 0.69 -9.99 -5.74
C GLU A 112 1.75 -11.03 -6.16
N ARG A 113 3.02 -10.70 -5.97
CA ARG A 113 4.13 -11.58 -6.34
C ARG A 113 4.39 -12.69 -5.32
N TRP A 114 4.30 -12.39 -4.03
CA TRP A 114 4.63 -13.28 -2.93
C TRP A 114 3.41 -13.93 -2.28
N GLY A 115 2.23 -13.38 -2.48
CA GLY A 115 0.96 -13.86 -1.92
C GLY A 115 0.99 -13.97 -0.42
N ILE A 116 0.49 -15.09 0.10
CA ILE A 116 0.46 -15.37 1.54
C ILE A 116 1.86 -15.41 2.19
N LEU A 117 2.90 -15.62 1.41
CA LEU A 117 4.29 -15.65 1.89
C LEU A 117 4.85 -14.23 2.12
N PHE A 118 4.21 -13.19 1.59
CA PHE A 118 4.73 -11.82 1.66
C PHE A 118 5.03 -11.33 3.08
N PRO A 119 4.11 -11.44 4.06
CA PRO A 119 4.39 -11.00 5.44
C PRO A 119 5.61 -11.70 6.04
N PHE A 120 5.75 -12.99 5.82
CA PHE A 120 6.88 -13.79 6.33
C PHE A 120 8.20 -13.38 5.66
N ALA A 121 8.20 -13.20 4.35
CA ALA A 121 9.37 -12.76 3.59
C ALA A 121 9.79 -11.34 4.01
N TYR A 122 8.82 -10.44 4.24
CA TYR A 122 9.07 -9.09 4.74
C TYR A 122 9.73 -9.12 6.12
N LEU A 123 9.15 -9.87 7.08
CA LEU A 123 9.71 -10.01 8.42
C LEU A 123 11.08 -10.68 8.42
N ALA A 124 11.27 -11.72 7.61
CA ALA A 124 12.58 -12.36 7.45
C ALA A 124 13.64 -11.38 6.91
N SER A 125 13.26 -10.52 5.96
CA SER A 125 14.16 -9.48 5.43
C SER A 125 14.53 -8.44 6.49
N SER A 126 13.57 -8.03 7.34
CA SER A 126 13.81 -7.12 8.47
C SER A 126 14.71 -7.76 9.53
N ALA A 127 14.42 -9.00 9.91
CA ALA A 127 15.24 -9.75 10.85
C ALA A 127 16.67 -9.94 10.34
N TRP A 128 16.84 -10.24 9.06
CA TRP A 128 18.17 -10.37 8.44
C TRP A 128 18.96 -9.07 8.47
N ALA A 129 18.30 -7.92 8.24
CA ALA A 129 18.94 -6.61 8.37
C ALA A 129 19.40 -6.36 9.82
N ALA A 130 18.52 -6.63 10.80
CA ALA A 130 18.80 -6.45 12.21
C ALA A 130 19.97 -7.36 12.69
N LEU A 131 19.99 -8.63 12.30
CA LEU A 131 21.08 -9.57 12.61
C LEU A 131 22.45 -9.11 12.08
N ARG A 132 22.45 -8.25 11.07
CA ARG A 132 23.65 -7.63 10.50
C ARG A 132 24.01 -6.27 11.14
N GLY A 133 23.33 -5.91 12.23
CA GLY A 133 23.52 -4.62 12.91
C GLY A 133 23.01 -3.42 12.08
N LYS A 134 22.10 -3.66 11.12
CA LYS A 134 21.52 -2.63 10.27
C LYS A 134 20.08 -2.34 10.73
N ASP A 135 19.60 -1.14 10.38
CA ASP A 135 18.21 -0.78 10.62
C ASP A 135 17.26 -1.74 9.88
N ALA A 136 16.32 -2.34 10.63
CA ALA A 136 15.42 -3.38 10.15
C ALA A 136 14.46 -2.89 9.07
N TYR A 137 14.07 -1.62 9.10
CA TYR A 137 13.19 -0.99 8.12
C TYR A 137 13.98 -0.47 6.91
N TRP A 138 14.99 0.39 7.16
CA TRP A 138 15.75 1.02 6.08
C TRP A 138 16.51 0.04 5.20
N HIS A 139 16.92 -1.11 5.74
CA HIS A 139 17.69 -2.14 5.03
C HIS A 139 16.83 -3.36 4.67
N ASN A 140 15.52 -3.32 4.91
CA ASN A 140 14.60 -4.31 4.37
C ASN A 140 14.58 -4.24 2.84
N ARG A 141 14.74 -5.38 2.16
CA ARG A 141 14.79 -5.45 0.69
C ARG A 141 13.51 -4.97 0.02
N PHE A 142 12.37 -5.21 0.65
CA PHE A 142 11.07 -4.79 0.15
C PHE A 142 10.89 -3.28 0.26
N GLU A 143 11.35 -2.68 1.36
CA GLU A 143 11.37 -1.23 1.57
C GLU A 143 12.32 -0.52 0.61
N ILE A 144 13.51 -1.08 0.38
CA ILE A 144 14.46 -0.56 -0.61
C ILE A 144 13.82 -0.56 -2.00
N ALA A 145 13.09 -1.62 -2.36
CA ALA A 145 12.41 -1.71 -3.66
C ALA A 145 11.24 -0.70 -3.77
N ALA A 146 10.46 -0.50 -2.70
CA ALA A 146 9.38 0.48 -2.67
C ALA A 146 9.91 1.92 -2.79
N ARG A 147 10.97 2.28 -2.07
CA ARG A 147 11.64 3.58 -2.21
C ARG A 147 12.26 3.81 -3.60
N LYS A 148 12.70 2.75 -4.28
CA LYS A 148 13.14 2.88 -5.69
C LYS A 148 11.98 3.19 -6.62
N ALA A 149 10.78 2.68 -6.35
CA ALA A 149 9.58 3.01 -7.12
C ALA A 149 9.19 4.49 -6.96
N GLU A 150 9.26 5.03 -5.72
CA GLU A 150 9.02 6.45 -5.45
C GLU A 150 9.92 7.39 -6.26
N LYS A 151 11.20 7.02 -6.44
CA LYS A 151 12.19 7.86 -7.14
C LYS A 151 11.99 7.89 -8.65
N ARG A 152 11.18 6.97 -9.20
CA ARG A 152 10.91 6.83 -10.64
C ARG A 152 9.57 7.43 -11.06
N SER A 153 8.74 7.83 -10.12
CA SER A 153 7.44 8.46 -10.31
C SER A 153 7.55 9.99 -10.29
#